data_c5e7abd1e5d67f4a0393901354926266
#
_entry.id   c5e7abd1e5d67f4a0393901354926266
#
_cell.length_a   1.000
_cell.length_b   1.000
_cell.length_c   1.000
_cell.angle_alpha   90.00
_cell.angle_beta   90.00
_cell.angle_gamma   90.00
#
_symmetry.space_group_name_H-M   'P 1'
#
loop_
_entity.id
_entity.type
_entity.pdbx_description
1 polymer ?
#
loop_
_entity_poly.entity_id
_entity_poly.type
_entity_poly.pdbx_seq_one_letter_code
_entity_poly.pdbx_strand_id
1 'polypeptide(L)'
;MKKILYIAIVALCVACTPSAIDESKLFLTNLQADELIAQGTLLTLQQFKDSFMTEKGNYLSDTSLYRTRATKDGKNYLFSIDTISKSDKPIYIRGRITTDDYAGNFYKAMCIQQIVDGEQQALRLSVDLGSVGGLYQIGQEILIRVDGLAIGRYANQPQLCLPSYNNNTCAQYPDQKIGWAPGRIPMAIFNQRTQCIGKPDVSKLVYDEYLITEFTKVLNLQETRNWDAKLVRIKDVHYTGEYFDSKGKTYNCTPTDPEIDVNANVFAPTTENMGHPQTRVIADADGNKTGVSTSEYAKFAHFYIPGADKNGVAKCANYQGDIVGILGFYRDNASYDPTFKDWSITIRSLDDLMLYDDENNLWPRIEYTK
;
A
#
# COMPACT_ATOMS: atom_id res chain seq x y z
N MET A 1 35.91 53.18 -2.35
CA MET A 1 35.53 51.96 -3.09
C MET A 1 35.17 50.77 -2.20
N LYS A 2 35.89 50.47 -1.12
CA LYS A 2 35.55 49.31 -0.22
C LYS A 2 34.18 49.36 0.46
N LYS A 3 33.69 50.56 0.83
CA LYS A 3 32.37 50.71 1.51
C LYS A 3 31.17 50.49 0.58
N ILE A 4 31.31 50.77 -0.73
CA ILE A 4 30.22 50.53 -1.70
C ILE A 4 30.11 49.05 -2.03
N LEU A 5 31.21 48.30 -1.99
CA LEU A 5 31.23 46.84 -2.20
C LEU A 5 30.48 46.10 -1.06
N TYR A 6 30.64 46.57 0.18
CA TYR A 6 29.95 45.99 1.33
C TYR A 6 28.44 46.17 1.27
N ILE A 7 27.96 47.34 0.82
CA ILE A 7 26.51 47.63 0.68
C ILE A 7 25.93 46.77 -0.45
N ALA A 8 26.66 46.55 -1.55
CA ALA A 8 26.21 45.68 -2.64
C ALA A 8 26.12 44.20 -2.23
N ILE A 9 27.05 43.72 -1.39
CA ILE A 9 27.01 42.34 -0.89
C ILE A 9 25.87 42.15 0.10
N VAL A 10 25.60 43.09 0.97
CA VAL A 10 24.45 43.05 1.91
C VAL A 10 23.13 43.13 1.16
N ALA A 11 23.03 43.94 0.10
CA ALA A 11 21.82 44.02 -0.74
C ALA A 11 21.58 42.71 -1.54
N LEU A 12 22.63 42.05 -1.99
CA LEU A 12 22.53 40.76 -2.63
C LEU A 12 22.10 39.61 -1.67
N CYS A 13 22.51 39.68 -0.41
CA CYS A 13 22.08 38.70 0.60
C CYS A 13 20.63 38.89 1.04
N VAL A 14 20.09 40.10 0.97
CA VAL A 14 18.66 40.36 1.28
C VAL A 14 17.76 39.98 0.12
N ALA A 15 18.27 39.94 -1.13
CA ALA A 15 17.51 39.51 -2.31
C ALA A 15 17.34 37.98 -2.40
N CYS A 16 18.03 37.21 -1.56
CA CYS A 16 17.94 35.75 -1.50
C CYS A 16 17.15 35.21 -0.29
N THR A 17 16.35 36.06 0.39
CA THR A 17 15.33 35.50 1.27
C THR A 17 14.28 34.79 0.40
N PRO A 18 14.11 33.48 0.54
CA PRO A 18 13.05 32.83 -0.18
C PRO A 18 11.75 33.50 0.20
N SER A 19 11.03 34.04 -0.79
CA SER A 19 9.67 34.55 -0.56
C SER A 19 8.92 33.43 0.14
N ALA A 20 8.30 33.75 1.29
CA ALA A 20 7.50 32.77 1.99
C ALA A 20 6.52 32.14 0.99
N ILE A 21 6.55 30.81 0.90
CA ILE A 21 5.65 30.08 0.01
C ILE A 21 4.23 30.44 0.47
N ASP A 22 3.45 30.96 -0.44
CA ASP A 22 2.04 31.21 -0.18
C ASP A 22 1.32 29.86 -0.10
N GLU A 23 1.19 29.34 1.11
CA GLU A 23 0.58 28.05 1.37
C GLU A 23 -0.87 27.97 0.87
N SER A 24 -1.57 29.11 0.74
CA SER A 24 -2.93 29.16 0.19
C SER A 24 -3.00 28.72 -1.26
N LYS A 25 -1.86 28.71 -1.97
CA LYS A 25 -1.75 28.20 -3.36
C LYS A 25 -1.43 26.71 -3.44
N LEU A 26 -1.03 26.10 -2.32
CA LEU A 26 -0.69 24.68 -2.28
C LEU A 26 -1.88 23.80 -1.88
N PHE A 27 -2.81 24.35 -1.10
CA PHE A 27 -3.92 23.58 -0.55
C PHE A 27 -5.25 24.29 -0.85
N LEU A 28 -6.24 23.51 -1.25
CA LEU A 28 -7.62 24.00 -1.29
C LEU A 28 -8.15 24.14 0.15
N THR A 29 -9.00 25.12 0.37
CA THR A 29 -9.89 25.12 1.52
C THR A 29 -11.02 24.11 1.29
N ASN A 30 -11.74 23.72 2.35
CA ASN A 30 -12.93 22.86 2.18
C ASN A 30 -13.96 23.52 1.26
N LEU A 31 -14.19 24.83 1.38
CA LEU A 31 -15.12 25.54 0.52
C LEU A 31 -14.74 25.44 -0.97
N GLN A 32 -13.47 25.65 -1.31
CA GLN A 32 -12.99 25.52 -2.69
C GLN A 32 -13.11 24.08 -3.20
N ALA A 33 -12.88 23.08 -2.34
CA ALA A 33 -13.10 21.68 -2.71
C ALA A 33 -14.59 21.40 -2.97
N ASP A 34 -15.48 21.90 -2.13
CA ASP A 34 -16.93 21.76 -2.27
C ASP A 34 -17.45 22.46 -3.55
N GLU A 35 -16.89 23.62 -3.92
CA GLU A 35 -17.17 24.31 -5.19
C GLU A 35 -16.76 23.46 -6.40
N LEU A 36 -15.62 22.76 -6.35
CA LEU A 36 -15.22 21.84 -7.42
C LEU A 36 -16.17 20.64 -7.50
N ILE A 37 -16.51 20.07 -6.37
CA ILE A 37 -17.42 18.91 -6.27
C ILE A 37 -18.81 19.27 -6.82
N ALA A 38 -19.30 20.48 -6.56
CA ALA A 38 -20.60 20.94 -7.04
C ALA A 38 -20.69 21.01 -8.59
N GLN A 39 -19.55 21.06 -9.28
CA GLN A 39 -19.50 21.02 -10.75
C GLN A 39 -19.54 19.61 -11.33
N GLY A 40 -19.49 18.57 -10.48
CA GLY A 40 -19.38 17.18 -10.90
C GLY A 40 -20.19 16.22 -10.03
N THR A 41 -19.65 15.03 -9.83
CA THR A 41 -20.20 13.99 -8.98
C THR A 41 -19.12 13.53 -8.01
N LEU A 42 -19.38 13.56 -6.71
CA LEU A 42 -18.54 12.95 -5.71
C LEU A 42 -19.07 11.54 -5.41
N LEU A 43 -18.18 10.55 -5.50
CA LEU A 43 -18.46 9.17 -5.10
C LEU A 43 -17.69 8.85 -3.82
N THR A 44 -18.27 8.05 -2.94
CA THR A 44 -17.50 7.41 -1.87
C THR A 44 -16.54 6.39 -2.48
N LEU A 45 -15.51 5.98 -1.74
CA LEU A 45 -14.55 4.99 -2.23
C LEU A 45 -15.24 3.64 -2.53
N GLN A 46 -16.27 3.29 -1.75
CA GLN A 46 -17.06 2.09 -2.01
C GLN A 46 -17.93 2.25 -3.27
N GLN A 47 -18.69 3.34 -3.38
CA GLN A 47 -19.49 3.63 -4.58
C GLN A 47 -18.63 3.67 -5.84
N PHE A 48 -17.41 4.20 -5.73
CA PHE A 48 -16.45 4.21 -6.84
C PHE A 48 -16.08 2.80 -7.28
N LYS A 49 -15.73 1.92 -6.33
CA LYS A 49 -15.45 0.49 -6.62
C LYS A 49 -16.66 -0.20 -7.24
N ASP A 50 -17.84 -0.02 -6.65
CA ASP A 50 -19.07 -0.69 -7.10
C ASP A 50 -19.55 -0.19 -8.46
N SER A 51 -19.34 1.08 -8.79
CA SER A 51 -19.78 1.67 -10.06
C SER A 51 -18.88 1.31 -11.25
N PHE A 52 -17.58 1.12 -11.02
CA PHE A 52 -16.63 1.02 -12.13
C PHE A 52 -15.87 -0.32 -12.18
N MET A 53 -15.74 -1.05 -11.08
CA MET A 53 -15.02 -2.31 -11.08
C MET A 53 -15.94 -3.48 -11.43
N THR A 54 -15.79 -4.01 -12.63
CA THR A 54 -16.52 -5.21 -13.07
C THR A 54 -15.74 -6.48 -12.73
N GLU A 55 -16.40 -7.64 -12.84
CA GLU A 55 -15.73 -8.92 -12.56
C GLU A 55 -14.67 -9.26 -13.61
N LYS A 56 -14.90 -8.87 -14.85
CA LYS A 56 -14.07 -9.27 -16.00
C LYS A 56 -13.19 -8.15 -16.55
N GLY A 57 -13.44 -6.91 -16.13
CA GLY A 57 -12.87 -5.73 -16.77
C GLY A 57 -13.58 -5.39 -18.08
N ASN A 58 -13.65 -4.10 -18.42
CA ASN A 58 -14.37 -3.60 -19.60
C ASN A 58 -13.50 -2.77 -20.55
N TYR A 59 -12.19 -2.80 -20.36
CA TYR A 59 -11.28 -1.91 -21.07
C TYR A 59 -11.33 -2.06 -22.58
N LEU A 60 -11.44 -3.28 -23.08
CA LEU A 60 -11.40 -3.56 -24.50
C LEU A 60 -12.63 -4.32 -24.94
N SER A 61 -13.20 -3.91 -26.06
CA SER A 61 -14.17 -4.71 -26.81
C SER A 61 -13.55 -6.03 -27.35
N ASP A 62 -12.23 -6.05 -27.52
CA ASP A 62 -11.47 -7.23 -27.93
C ASP A 62 -10.84 -7.90 -26.69
N THR A 63 -11.53 -8.90 -26.15
CA THR A 63 -11.08 -9.73 -25.02
C THR A 63 -9.80 -10.51 -25.31
N SER A 64 -9.35 -10.57 -26.58
CA SER A 64 -8.12 -11.26 -26.97
C SER A 64 -6.86 -10.58 -26.41
N LEU A 65 -6.95 -9.35 -25.96
CA LEU A 65 -5.83 -8.56 -25.46
C LEU A 65 -5.76 -8.46 -23.94
N TYR A 66 -6.62 -9.19 -23.20
CA TYR A 66 -6.62 -9.18 -21.76
C TYR A 66 -5.59 -10.10 -21.14
N ARG A 67 -4.92 -9.61 -20.09
CA ARG A 67 -4.28 -10.47 -19.11
C ARG A 67 -5.26 -10.72 -17.97
N THR A 68 -5.95 -11.85 -18.03
CA THR A 68 -6.83 -12.27 -16.95
C THR A 68 -6.37 -13.66 -16.46
N ARG A 69 -6.16 -13.77 -15.14
CA ARG A 69 -6.07 -15.06 -14.48
C ARG A 69 -7.41 -15.29 -13.80
N ALA A 70 -8.25 -16.09 -14.44
CA ALA A 70 -9.53 -16.48 -13.85
C ALA A 70 -9.32 -17.48 -12.71
N THR A 71 -10.21 -17.45 -11.73
CA THR A 71 -10.33 -18.51 -10.73
C THR A 71 -10.71 -19.83 -11.40
N LYS A 72 -10.52 -20.97 -10.71
CA LYS A 72 -10.83 -22.31 -11.26
C LYS A 72 -12.26 -22.44 -11.78
N ASP A 73 -13.20 -21.75 -11.15
CA ASP A 73 -14.61 -21.74 -11.55
C ASP A 73 -14.91 -20.75 -12.69
N GLY A 74 -13.92 -20.00 -13.16
CA GLY A 74 -14.06 -19.00 -14.23
C GLY A 74 -14.89 -17.77 -13.87
N LYS A 75 -15.32 -17.62 -12.61
CA LYS A 75 -16.24 -16.55 -12.20
C LYS A 75 -15.54 -15.25 -11.85
N ASN A 76 -14.32 -15.33 -11.31
CA ASN A 76 -13.57 -14.17 -10.86
C ASN A 76 -12.24 -14.05 -11.59
N TYR A 77 -11.73 -12.82 -11.69
CA TYR A 77 -10.42 -12.52 -12.24
C TYR A 77 -9.52 -11.90 -11.18
N LEU A 78 -8.30 -12.40 -11.07
CA LEU A 78 -7.29 -11.87 -10.13
C LEU A 78 -6.60 -10.63 -10.67
N PHE A 79 -6.57 -10.50 -12.02
CA PHE A 79 -6.07 -9.32 -12.71
C PHE A 79 -7.11 -8.88 -13.71
N SER A 80 -7.54 -7.64 -13.61
CA SER A 80 -8.48 -7.05 -14.56
C SER A 80 -8.32 -5.53 -14.57
N ILE A 81 -8.89 -4.87 -15.58
CA ILE A 81 -8.89 -3.43 -15.67
C ILE A 81 -10.20 -2.95 -16.26
N ASP A 82 -10.75 -1.91 -15.68
CA ASP A 82 -11.94 -1.20 -16.12
C ASP A 82 -11.60 0.28 -16.32
N THR A 83 -11.83 0.81 -17.51
CA THR A 83 -11.64 2.22 -17.80
C THR A 83 -12.85 3.03 -17.36
N ILE A 84 -12.56 4.23 -16.89
CA ILE A 84 -13.57 5.22 -16.53
C ILE A 84 -13.61 6.23 -17.69
N SER A 85 -14.72 6.26 -18.41
CA SER A 85 -14.88 7.17 -19.55
C SER A 85 -14.69 8.62 -19.13
N LYS A 86 -14.08 9.42 -20.00
CA LYS A 86 -14.06 10.87 -19.83
C LYS A 86 -15.49 11.38 -19.80
N SER A 87 -15.76 12.31 -18.91
CA SER A 87 -17.07 12.91 -18.73
C SER A 87 -16.99 14.44 -18.79
N ASP A 88 -18.01 15.07 -19.34
CA ASP A 88 -18.16 16.53 -19.31
C ASP A 88 -18.38 17.01 -17.87
N LYS A 89 -19.04 16.18 -17.05
CA LYS A 89 -19.14 16.39 -15.61
C LYS A 89 -18.03 15.60 -14.91
N PRO A 90 -17.11 16.25 -14.19
CA PRO A 90 -16.04 15.58 -13.46
C PRO A 90 -16.59 14.55 -12.46
N ILE A 91 -15.89 13.43 -12.33
CA ILE A 91 -16.17 12.44 -11.30
C ILE A 91 -15.03 12.50 -10.30
N TYR A 92 -15.38 12.69 -9.03
CA TYR A 92 -14.43 12.84 -7.93
C TYR A 92 -14.55 11.73 -6.92
N ILE A 93 -13.40 11.38 -6.33
CA ILE A 93 -13.30 10.66 -5.06
C ILE A 93 -12.50 11.53 -4.08
N ARG A 94 -12.76 11.38 -2.79
CA ARG A 94 -12.09 12.13 -1.73
C ARG A 94 -11.62 11.17 -0.65
N GLY A 95 -10.40 11.33 -0.15
CA GLY A 95 -9.88 10.48 0.92
C GLY A 95 -8.64 11.06 1.56
N ARG A 96 -8.26 10.47 2.71
CA ARG A 96 -7.07 10.85 3.47
C ARG A 96 -5.98 9.81 3.29
N ILE A 97 -4.77 10.27 3.00
CA ILE A 97 -3.61 9.42 2.75
C ILE A 97 -3.20 8.70 4.04
N THR A 98 -3.04 7.38 3.95
CA THR A 98 -2.68 6.51 5.08
C THR A 98 -1.26 5.96 4.99
N THR A 99 -0.63 6.03 3.81
CA THR A 99 0.72 5.50 3.57
C THR A 99 1.56 6.47 2.75
N ASP A 100 2.87 6.37 2.92
CA ASP A 100 3.86 6.96 2.02
C ASP A 100 4.92 5.91 1.63
N ASP A 101 5.91 6.34 0.86
CA ASP A 101 7.05 5.52 0.44
C ASP A 101 8.34 5.83 1.20
N TYR A 102 8.26 6.62 2.27
CA TYR A 102 9.45 7.10 2.99
C TYR A 102 10.29 5.97 3.57
N ALA A 103 9.66 4.97 4.16
CA ALA A 103 10.36 3.80 4.68
C ALA A 103 10.66 2.73 3.61
N GLY A 104 10.21 2.91 2.36
CA GLY A 104 10.49 2.01 1.25
C GLY A 104 9.64 0.72 1.21
N ASN A 105 8.70 0.55 2.14
CA ASN A 105 7.83 -0.63 2.16
C ASN A 105 6.65 -0.51 1.19
N PHE A 106 6.28 0.69 0.78
CA PHE A 106 5.31 0.96 -0.28
C PHE A 106 6.04 1.50 -1.50
N TYR A 107 6.01 0.77 -2.60
CA TYR A 107 6.70 1.15 -3.82
C TYR A 107 5.73 1.57 -4.90
N LYS A 108 5.79 2.86 -5.28
CA LYS A 108 4.95 3.44 -6.35
C LYS A 108 3.45 3.20 -6.12
N ALA A 109 3.06 3.18 -4.87
CA ALA A 109 1.69 3.02 -4.42
C ALA A 109 1.46 3.81 -3.12
N MET A 110 0.25 4.30 -2.95
CA MET A 110 -0.24 4.84 -1.69
C MET A 110 -1.66 4.35 -1.43
N CYS A 111 -2.10 4.42 -0.19
CA CYS A 111 -3.48 4.10 0.19
C CYS A 111 -4.17 5.35 0.73
N ILE A 112 -5.46 5.42 0.49
CA ILE A 112 -6.34 6.45 1.06
C ILE A 112 -7.49 5.80 1.81
N GLN A 113 -7.97 6.48 2.83
CA GLN A 113 -9.19 6.14 3.55
C GLN A 113 -10.24 7.25 3.48
N GLN A 114 -11.48 6.84 3.57
CA GLN A 114 -12.63 7.71 3.79
C GLN A 114 -13.50 7.09 4.88
N ILE A 115 -14.05 7.90 5.77
CA ILE A 115 -14.99 7.43 6.78
C ILE A 115 -16.39 7.85 6.33
N VAL A 116 -17.27 6.88 6.18
CA VAL A 116 -18.68 7.06 5.78
C VAL A 116 -19.54 6.34 6.78
N ASP A 117 -20.41 7.05 7.45
CA ASP A 117 -21.34 6.51 8.48
C ASP A 117 -20.61 5.70 9.59
N GLY A 118 -19.38 6.12 9.94
CA GLY A 118 -18.53 5.47 10.93
C GLY A 118 -17.68 4.32 10.38
N GLU A 119 -17.89 3.88 9.15
CA GLU A 119 -17.18 2.78 8.50
C GLU A 119 -15.99 3.28 7.68
N GLN A 120 -14.85 2.62 7.81
CA GLN A 120 -13.68 2.91 6.98
C GLN A 120 -13.84 2.27 5.60
N GLN A 121 -13.78 3.09 4.57
CA GLN A 121 -13.59 2.69 3.19
C GLN A 121 -12.16 3.01 2.76
N ALA A 122 -11.56 2.17 1.93
CA ALA A 122 -10.17 2.35 1.52
C ALA A 122 -9.95 2.03 0.04
N LEU A 123 -8.89 2.62 -0.53
CA LEU A 123 -8.49 2.38 -1.90
C LEU A 123 -6.98 2.54 -2.05
N ARG A 124 -6.37 1.63 -2.80
CA ARG A 124 -4.99 1.73 -3.25
C ARG A 124 -4.90 2.62 -4.48
N LEU A 125 -3.89 3.47 -4.54
CA LEU A 125 -3.56 4.32 -5.69
C LEU A 125 -2.23 3.85 -6.26
N SER A 126 -2.21 3.45 -7.52
CA SER A 126 -1.00 3.01 -8.21
C SER A 126 -0.41 4.19 -8.99
N VAL A 127 0.65 4.81 -8.47
CA VAL A 127 1.23 6.04 -9.03
C VAL A 127 2.71 5.84 -9.32
N ASP A 128 3.15 6.21 -10.52
CA ASP A 128 4.56 6.11 -10.90
C ASP A 128 5.37 7.28 -10.35
N LEU A 129 5.63 7.21 -9.06
CA LEU A 129 6.35 8.21 -8.30
C LEU A 129 7.37 7.52 -7.39
N GLY A 130 8.59 8.02 -7.39
CA GLY A 130 9.68 7.52 -6.54
C GLY A 130 9.88 8.31 -5.25
N SER A 131 8.96 9.19 -4.87
CA SER A 131 8.98 9.94 -3.61
C SER A 131 7.61 10.54 -3.35
N VAL A 132 6.64 9.67 -3.12
CA VAL A 132 5.23 10.06 -2.88
C VAL A 132 5.12 10.92 -1.62
N GLY A 133 5.78 10.51 -0.54
CA GLY A 133 5.71 11.17 0.76
C GLY A 133 6.21 12.62 0.77
N GLY A 134 7.03 13.02 -0.20
CA GLY A 134 7.49 14.40 -0.35
C GLY A 134 6.39 15.38 -0.80
N LEU A 135 5.39 14.88 -1.53
CA LEU A 135 4.28 15.67 -2.07
C LEU A 135 2.94 15.35 -1.41
N TYR A 136 2.74 14.10 -1.07
CA TYR A 136 1.49 13.55 -0.54
C TYR A 136 1.78 12.87 0.80
N GLN A 137 1.77 13.65 1.87
CA GLN A 137 2.12 13.17 3.21
C GLN A 137 0.98 12.34 3.83
N ILE A 138 1.32 11.44 4.74
CA ILE A 138 0.34 10.75 5.59
C ILE A 138 -0.51 11.79 6.33
N GLY A 139 -1.82 11.57 6.36
CA GLY A 139 -2.78 12.50 6.94
C GLY A 139 -3.26 13.60 5.98
N GLN A 140 -2.65 13.76 4.79
CA GLN A 140 -3.12 14.70 3.78
C GLN A 140 -4.46 14.23 3.20
N GLU A 141 -5.43 15.12 3.20
CA GLU A 141 -6.69 14.90 2.51
C GLU A 141 -6.57 15.33 1.05
N ILE A 142 -7.04 14.49 0.13
CA ILE A 142 -6.97 14.74 -1.32
C ILE A 142 -8.32 14.54 -1.99
N LEU A 143 -8.56 15.36 -3.02
CA LEU A 143 -9.66 15.23 -3.98
C LEU A 143 -9.07 14.81 -5.31
N ILE A 144 -9.55 13.70 -5.88
CA ILE A 144 -9.04 13.15 -7.12
C ILE A 144 -10.14 13.14 -8.17
N ARG A 145 -9.89 13.73 -9.33
CA ARG A 145 -10.73 13.59 -10.52
C ARG A 145 -10.40 12.28 -11.22
N VAL A 146 -11.34 11.33 -11.26
CA VAL A 146 -11.10 9.95 -11.70
C VAL A 146 -11.57 9.65 -13.14
N ASP A 147 -12.46 10.46 -13.73
CA ASP A 147 -12.88 10.26 -15.11
C ASP A 147 -11.68 10.32 -16.08
N GLY A 148 -11.60 9.34 -16.99
CA GLY A 148 -10.45 9.14 -17.89
C GLY A 148 -9.25 8.43 -17.25
N LEU A 149 -9.35 7.97 -16.01
CA LEU A 149 -8.46 6.99 -15.37
C LEU A 149 -9.06 5.59 -15.51
N ALA A 150 -8.57 4.65 -14.72
CA ALA A 150 -9.07 3.29 -14.64
C ALA A 150 -9.09 2.79 -13.18
N ILE A 151 -9.96 1.84 -12.90
CA ILE A 151 -9.86 1.01 -11.72
C ILE A 151 -9.45 -0.40 -12.16
N GLY A 152 -8.54 -1.03 -11.43
CA GLY A 152 -8.08 -2.37 -11.76
C GLY A 152 -8.01 -3.26 -10.56
N ARG A 153 -7.86 -4.56 -10.82
CA ARG A 153 -7.45 -5.56 -9.84
C ARG A 153 -6.04 -6.01 -10.15
N TYR A 154 -5.16 -5.90 -9.20
CA TYR A 154 -3.82 -6.47 -9.29
C TYR A 154 -3.68 -7.52 -8.20
N ALA A 155 -3.60 -8.80 -8.59
CA ALA A 155 -3.63 -9.92 -7.66
C ALA A 155 -4.83 -9.85 -6.67
N ASN A 156 -6.00 -9.53 -7.18
CA ASN A 156 -7.26 -9.28 -6.49
C ASN A 156 -7.33 -7.97 -5.68
N GLN A 157 -6.29 -7.17 -5.60
CA GLN A 157 -6.30 -5.89 -4.90
C GLN A 157 -6.86 -4.78 -5.78
N PRO A 158 -7.94 -4.09 -5.37
CA PRO A 158 -8.46 -2.94 -6.09
C PRO A 158 -7.48 -1.77 -6.08
N GLN A 159 -7.27 -1.15 -7.23
CA GLN A 159 -6.45 0.05 -7.30
C GLN A 159 -6.92 1.03 -8.36
N LEU A 160 -6.84 2.32 -8.04
CA LEU A 160 -6.92 3.38 -9.05
C LEU A 160 -5.62 3.34 -9.87
N CYS A 161 -5.73 3.33 -11.19
CA CYS A 161 -4.61 3.05 -12.07
C CYS A 161 -4.80 3.67 -13.47
N LEU A 162 -3.86 3.41 -14.35
CA LEU A 162 -4.02 3.51 -15.79
C LEU A 162 -3.70 2.18 -16.46
N PRO A 163 -4.25 1.94 -17.66
CA PRO A 163 -3.91 0.77 -18.45
C PRO A 163 -2.42 0.74 -18.80
N SER A 164 -1.78 -0.41 -18.63
CA SER A 164 -0.41 -0.66 -19.06
C SER A 164 -0.37 -1.88 -19.99
N TYR A 165 0.29 -1.75 -21.12
CA TYR A 165 0.49 -2.86 -22.05
C TYR A 165 1.85 -3.50 -21.85
N ASN A 166 1.88 -4.82 -21.68
CA ASN A 166 3.12 -5.55 -21.45
C ASN A 166 3.36 -6.65 -22.48
N ASN A 167 4.21 -6.37 -23.46
CA ASN A 167 4.62 -7.29 -24.51
C ASN A 167 5.45 -8.47 -24.00
N ASN A 168 6.29 -8.26 -22.99
CA ASN A 168 7.27 -9.25 -22.55
C ASN A 168 6.62 -10.47 -21.89
N THR A 169 5.47 -10.27 -21.25
CA THR A 169 4.75 -11.36 -20.59
C THR A 169 4.07 -12.28 -21.62
N CYS A 170 3.79 -11.81 -22.84
CA CYS A 170 3.28 -12.66 -23.92
C CYS A 170 4.27 -13.74 -24.36
N ALA A 171 5.57 -13.42 -24.35
CA ALA A 171 6.62 -14.39 -24.70
C ALA A 171 6.82 -15.45 -23.60
N GLN A 172 6.62 -15.09 -22.36
CA GLN A 172 6.79 -15.98 -21.21
C GLN A 172 5.59 -16.93 -21.00
N TYR A 173 4.39 -16.51 -21.40
CA TYR A 173 3.14 -17.28 -21.22
C TYR A 173 2.33 -17.31 -22.52
N PRO A 174 2.78 -18.06 -23.54
CA PRO A 174 2.17 -18.04 -24.88
C PRO A 174 0.70 -18.47 -24.91
N ASP A 175 0.27 -19.28 -23.93
CA ASP A 175 -1.13 -19.73 -23.81
C ASP A 175 -2.02 -18.70 -23.09
N GLN A 176 -1.44 -17.67 -22.50
CA GLN A 176 -2.15 -16.58 -21.84
C GLN A 176 -2.11 -15.37 -22.74
N LYS A 177 -3.25 -14.99 -23.28
CA LYS A 177 -3.38 -13.72 -24.01
C LYS A 177 -3.14 -12.59 -23.03
N ILE A 178 -1.96 -11.99 -23.14
CA ILE A 178 -1.50 -10.95 -22.26
C ILE A 178 -1.52 -9.64 -23.03
N GLY A 179 -2.32 -8.74 -22.56
CA GLY A 179 -2.38 -7.43 -23.15
C GLY A 179 -2.31 -6.36 -22.08
N TRP A 180 -3.40 -5.72 -21.89
CA TRP A 180 -3.53 -4.65 -20.93
C TRP A 180 -3.66 -5.16 -19.49
N ALA A 181 -2.99 -4.52 -18.55
CA ALA A 181 -3.04 -4.80 -17.13
C ALA A 181 -3.17 -3.50 -16.32
N PRO A 182 -3.57 -3.56 -15.05
CA PRO A 182 -3.48 -2.41 -14.17
C PRO A 182 -2.02 -1.93 -14.10
N GLY A 183 -1.78 -0.70 -14.54
CA GLY A 183 -0.49 -0.06 -14.53
C GLY A 183 -0.45 1.10 -13.54
N ARG A 184 0.58 1.92 -13.63
CA ARG A 184 0.75 3.08 -12.76
C ARG A 184 0.26 4.35 -13.46
N ILE A 185 -0.30 5.26 -12.69
CA ILE A 185 -0.64 6.61 -13.17
C ILE A 185 0.67 7.41 -13.20
N PRO A 186 1.10 7.94 -14.37
CA PRO A 186 2.24 8.83 -14.43
C PRO A 186 2.06 10.03 -13.50
N MET A 187 3.11 10.43 -12.80
CA MET A 187 3.08 11.51 -11.82
C MET A 187 2.46 12.81 -12.34
N ALA A 188 2.80 13.20 -13.56
CA ALA A 188 2.26 14.42 -14.16
C ALA A 188 0.73 14.37 -14.32
N ILE A 189 0.19 13.20 -14.72
CA ILE A 189 -1.26 12.98 -14.82
C ILE A 189 -1.90 12.98 -13.43
N PHE A 190 -1.28 12.31 -12.46
CA PHE A 190 -1.80 12.24 -11.10
C PHE A 190 -1.89 13.64 -10.47
N ASN A 191 -0.84 14.45 -10.59
CA ASN A 191 -0.82 15.84 -10.07
C ASN A 191 -1.85 16.75 -10.73
N GLN A 192 -2.09 16.60 -12.03
CA GLN A 192 -3.13 17.39 -12.74
C GLN A 192 -4.54 17.08 -12.26
N ARG A 193 -4.76 15.88 -11.71
CA ARG A 193 -6.07 15.37 -11.32
C ARG A 193 -6.31 15.39 -9.81
N THR A 194 -5.27 15.66 -9.03
CA THR A 194 -5.31 15.59 -7.57
C THR A 194 -5.09 16.96 -6.96
N GLN A 195 -5.96 17.32 -6.03
CA GLN A 195 -5.85 18.53 -5.23
C GLN A 195 -5.71 18.16 -3.75
N CYS A 196 -4.78 18.77 -3.06
CA CYS A 196 -4.65 18.65 -1.62
C CYS A 196 -5.63 19.59 -0.92
N ILE A 197 -6.34 19.11 0.11
CA ILE A 197 -7.31 19.89 0.89
C ILE A 197 -6.73 20.10 2.29
N GLY A 198 -6.56 21.34 2.70
CA GLY A 198 -5.95 21.71 4.00
C GLY A 198 -4.57 21.08 4.19
N LYS A 199 -4.00 21.28 5.36
CA LYS A 199 -2.71 20.69 5.74
C LYS A 199 -2.88 19.21 6.14
N PRO A 200 -1.82 18.41 6.05
CA PRO A 200 -1.81 17.04 6.57
C PRO A 200 -2.17 17.02 8.06
N ASP A 201 -3.04 16.08 8.44
CA ASP A 201 -3.48 15.92 9.83
C ASP A 201 -3.61 14.41 10.15
N VAL A 202 -2.57 13.86 10.77
CA VAL A 202 -2.52 12.43 11.15
C VAL A 202 -3.50 12.09 12.27
N SER A 203 -3.96 13.06 13.06
CA SER A 203 -4.92 12.82 14.14
C SER A 203 -6.31 12.42 13.63
N LYS A 204 -6.57 12.66 12.34
CA LYS A 204 -7.82 12.28 11.67
C LYS A 204 -7.77 10.90 11.00
N LEU A 205 -6.68 10.19 11.15
CA LEU A 205 -6.63 8.80 10.69
C LEU A 205 -7.42 7.91 11.65
N VAL A 206 -8.22 7.04 11.06
CA VAL A 206 -9.01 6.04 11.78
C VAL A 206 -8.37 4.68 11.54
N TYR A 207 -8.22 3.92 12.61
CA TYR A 207 -7.71 2.55 12.59
C TYR A 207 -8.86 1.61 12.91
N ASP A 208 -9.20 0.73 11.98
CA ASP A 208 -10.11 -0.37 12.31
C ASP A 208 -9.34 -1.38 13.16
N GLU A 209 -9.88 -1.73 14.31
CA GLU A 209 -9.27 -2.72 15.22
C GLU A 209 -9.86 -4.10 14.91
N TYR A 210 -9.00 -5.08 14.61
CA TYR A 210 -9.41 -6.44 14.28
C TYR A 210 -8.61 -7.48 15.04
N LEU A 211 -9.27 -8.59 15.35
CA LEU A 211 -8.63 -9.87 15.64
C LEU A 211 -8.24 -10.55 14.32
N ILE A 212 -7.21 -11.40 14.35
CA ILE A 212 -6.77 -12.15 13.15
C ILE A 212 -7.93 -12.93 12.52
N THR A 213 -8.80 -13.52 13.33
CA THR A 213 -9.91 -14.35 12.86
C THR A 213 -11.02 -13.59 12.15
N GLU A 214 -11.11 -12.27 12.29
CA GLU A 214 -12.20 -11.50 11.69
C GLU A 214 -12.00 -11.33 10.18
N PHE A 215 -10.78 -11.02 9.74
CA PHE A 215 -10.51 -10.82 8.31
C PHE A 215 -9.99 -12.09 7.61
N THR A 216 -9.24 -12.96 8.30
CA THR A 216 -8.68 -14.17 7.67
C THR A 216 -9.72 -15.19 7.25
N LYS A 217 -10.95 -15.10 7.75
CA LYS A 217 -12.11 -15.90 7.32
C LYS A 217 -12.80 -15.35 6.07
N VAL A 218 -12.54 -14.10 5.72
CA VAL A 218 -13.12 -13.46 4.53
C VAL A 218 -12.30 -13.92 3.33
N LEU A 219 -12.75 -14.96 2.67
CA LEU A 219 -12.07 -15.59 1.53
C LEU A 219 -12.84 -15.44 0.21
N ASN A 220 -14.04 -14.88 0.26
CA ASN A 220 -14.82 -14.55 -0.93
C ASN A 220 -14.16 -13.40 -1.69
N LEU A 221 -13.73 -13.66 -2.93
CA LEU A 221 -12.99 -12.69 -3.75
C LEU A 221 -13.78 -11.41 -4.07
N GLN A 222 -15.11 -11.43 -4.00
CA GLN A 222 -15.92 -10.22 -4.15
C GLN A 222 -15.95 -9.40 -2.85
N GLU A 223 -15.87 -10.06 -1.72
CA GLU A 223 -15.94 -9.42 -0.41
C GLU A 223 -14.57 -8.89 0.05
N THR A 224 -13.46 -9.62 -0.22
CA THR A 224 -12.10 -9.22 0.16
C THR A 224 -11.74 -7.83 -0.31
N ARG A 225 -12.29 -7.37 -1.45
CA ARG A 225 -12.07 -6.01 -1.97
C ARG A 225 -12.59 -4.89 -1.07
N ASN A 226 -13.51 -5.19 -0.15
CA ASN A 226 -14.03 -4.22 0.80
C ASN A 226 -13.13 -4.06 2.03
N TRP A 227 -12.22 -5.01 2.23
CA TRP A 227 -11.25 -5.05 3.32
C TRP A 227 -9.85 -4.57 2.89
N ASP A 228 -9.51 -4.74 1.61
CA ASP A 228 -8.18 -4.36 1.09
C ASP A 228 -7.92 -2.86 1.23
N ALA A 229 -6.67 -2.51 1.48
CA ALA A 229 -6.14 -1.17 1.67
C ALA A 229 -6.59 -0.45 2.97
N LYS A 230 -7.39 -1.06 3.84
CA LYS A 230 -7.76 -0.48 5.13
C LYS A 230 -6.54 -0.30 6.04
N LEU A 231 -6.52 0.82 6.76
CA LEU A 231 -5.58 1.05 7.84
C LEU A 231 -6.11 0.35 9.10
N VAL A 232 -5.38 -0.64 9.58
CA VAL A 232 -5.84 -1.53 10.66
C VAL A 232 -4.88 -1.55 11.83
N ARG A 233 -5.40 -1.90 12.99
CA ARG A 233 -4.65 -2.30 14.19
C ARG A 233 -5.03 -3.72 14.55
N ILE A 234 -4.07 -4.63 14.49
CA ILE A 234 -4.25 -6.02 14.91
C ILE A 234 -3.77 -6.14 16.34
N LYS A 235 -4.65 -6.63 17.21
CA LYS A 235 -4.49 -6.63 18.66
C LYS A 235 -3.81 -7.89 19.17
N ASP A 236 -3.03 -7.74 20.24
CA ASP A 236 -2.52 -8.82 21.08
C ASP A 236 -1.79 -9.94 20.31
N VAL A 237 -0.88 -9.56 19.43
CA VAL A 237 -0.14 -10.49 18.58
C VAL A 237 1.36 -10.49 18.88
N HIS A 238 2.02 -11.55 18.44
CA HIS A 238 3.47 -11.71 18.49
C HIS A 238 4.00 -12.36 17.21
N TYR A 239 5.28 -12.17 16.89
CA TYR A 239 5.94 -12.91 15.82
C TYR A 239 6.18 -14.37 16.24
N THR A 240 5.92 -15.31 15.33
CA THR A 240 6.09 -16.75 15.60
C THR A 240 7.48 -17.26 15.26
N GLY A 241 8.30 -16.49 14.55
CA GLY A 241 9.55 -16.98 13.99
C GLY A 241 9.36 -17.85 12.75
N GLU A 242 8.22 -17.76 12.09
CA GLU A 242 7.90 -18.46 10.84
C GLU A 242 7.77 -17.48 9.68
N TYR A 243 7.85 -18.00 8.45
CA TYR A 243 7.52 -17.27 7.23
C TYR A 243 6.69 -18.12 6.27
N PHE A 244 5.97 -17.48 5.36
CA PHE A 244 5.31 -18.13 4.23
C PHE A 244 6.14 -17.96 2.96
N ASP A 245 6.29 -19.04 2.17
CA ASP A 245 6.81 -18.93 0.83
C ASP A 245 5.72 -18.47 -0.17
N SER A 246 6.11 -18.23 -1.41
CA SER A 246 5.20 -17.81 -2.49
C SER A 246 4.07 -18.79 -2.79
N LYS A 247 4.14 -20.04 -2.28
CA LYS A 247 3.11 -21.09 -2.40
C LYS A 247 2.29 -21.23 -1.11
N GLY A 248 2.55 -20.36 -0.11
CA GLY A 248 1.89 -20.39 1.18
C GLY A 248 2.32 -21.53 2.10
N LYS A 249 3.42 -22.24 1.80
CA LYS A 249 3.99 -23.21 2.73
C LYS A 249 4.69 -22.49 3.86
N THR A 250 4.55 -22.99 5.08
CA THR A 250 5.15 -22.43 6.29
C THR A 250 6.49 -23.06 6.57
N TYR A 251 7.47 -22.23 6.90
CA TYR A 251 8.83 -22.60 7.28
C TYR A 251 9.25 -21.85 8.54
N ASN A 252 10.18 -22.41 9.29
CA ASN A 252 10.80 -21.70 10.41
C ASN A 252 11.87 -20.74 9.89
N CYS A 253 11.91 -19.54 10.45
CA CYS A 253 13.03 -18.64 10.26
C CYS A 253 14.27 -19.22 10.93
N THR A 254 15.35 -19.36 10.17
CA THR A 254 16.65 -19.80 10.69
C THR A 254 17.65 -18.65 10.58
N PRO A 255 18.71 -18.62 11.41
CA PRO A 255 19.75 -17.61 11.31
C PRO A 255 20.41 -17.54 9.92
N THR A 256 20.57 -18.70 9.29
CA THR A 256 21.02 -18.83 7.88
C THR A 256 20.15 -19.83 7.17
N ASP A 257 19.57 -19.44 6.06
CA ASP A 257 18.91 -20.35 5.14
C ASP A 257 19.90 -20.73 4.04
N PRO A 258 20.37 -21.99 3.98
CA PRO A 258 21.39 -22.40 3.01
C PRO A 258 20.89 -22.38 1.56
N GLU A 259 19.57 -22.40 1.33
CA GLU A 259 19.00 -22.34 -0.02
C GLU A 259 18.93 -20.89 -0.52
N ILE A 260 18.79 -19.92 0.37
CA ILE A 260 18.65 -18.50 0.03
C ILE A 260 19.92 -17.70 0.41
N ASP A 261 20.86 -18.30 1.12
CA ASP A 261 22.09 -17.66 1.66
C ASP A 261 21.83 -16.33 2.40
N VAL A 262 20.71 -16.24 3.08
CA VAL A 262 20.24 -15.04 3.77
C VAL A 262 19.73 -15.35 5.16
N ASN A 263 19.76 -14.33 5.98
CA ASN A 263 19.25 -14.41 7.33
C ASN A 263 17.73 -14.29 7.33
N ALA A 264 17.01 -15.41 7.44
CA ALA A 264 15.54 -15.46 7.40
C ALA A 264 14.87 -14.92 8.67
N ASN A 265 15.60 -14.61 9.73
CA ASN A 265 15.09 -14.00 10.97
C ASN A 265 15.07 -12.45 10.94
N VAL A 266 15.35 -11.84 9.79
CA VAL A 266 15.11 -10.43 9.50
C VAL A 266 13.76 -10.22 8.80
N PHE A 267 13.30 -8.98 8.71
CA PHE A 267 12.02 -8.66 8.05
C PHE A 267 11.98 -9.08 6.58
N ALA A 268 13.00 -8.73 5.82
CA ALA A 268 13.17 -9.22 4.45
C ALA A 268 14.66 -9.32 4.11
N PRO A 269 15.12 -10.43 3.53
CA PRO A 269 16.48 -10.53 3.02
C PRO A 269 16.73 -9.52 1.92
N THR A 270 17.84 -8.79 1.98
CA THR A 270 18.20 -7.76 1.00
C THR A 270 19.28 -8.19 0.00
N THR A 271 19.84 -9.39 0.17
CA THR A 271 21.04 -9.84 -0.56
C THR A 271 20.76 -10.37 -1.96
N GLU A 272 19.52 -10.81 -2.23
CA GLU A 272 19.23 -11.60 -3.43
C GLU A 272 18.36 -10.90 -4.46
N ASN A 273 17.96 -9.65 -4.23
CA ASN A 273 17.07 -8.92 -5.14
C ASN A 273 15.86 -9.77 -5.54
N MET A 274 15.12 -10.24 -4.55
CA MET A 274 14.05 -11.23 -4.72
C MET A 274 12.89 -10.72 -5.56
N GLY A 275 12.76 -9.39 -5.71
CA GLY A 275 11.77 -8.75 -6.57
C GLY A 275 10.32 -8.85 -6.06
N HIS A 276 10.11 -9.41 -4.86
CA HIS A 276 8.80 -9.53 -4.24
C HIS A 276 8.89 -9.41 -2.71
N PRO A 277 7.83 -8.92 -2.04
CA PRO A 277 7.79 -8.81 -0.58
C PRO A 277 7.96 -10.17 0.10
N GLN A 278 8.57 -10.14 1.28
CA GLN A 278 8.71 -11.29 2.16
C GLN A 278 7.68 -11.23 3.27
N THR A 279 7.15 -12.38 3.67
CA THR A 279 6.13 -12.46 4.71
C THR A 279 6.69 -13.14 5.95
N ARG A 280 6.53 -12.48 7.10
CA ARG A 280 6.80 -13.05 8.42
C ARG A 280 5.49 -13.28 9.15
N VAL A 281 5.39 -14.38 9.86
CA VAL A 281 4.13 -14.83 10.47
C VAL A 281 3.98 -14.26 11.87
N ILE A 282 2.79 -13.71 12.14
CA ILE A 282 2.34 -13.34 13.49
C ILE A 282 1.18 -14.24 13.90
N ALA A 283 1.01 -14.41 15.20
CA ALA A 283 -0.10 -15.15 15.81
C ALA A 283 -0.69 -14.39 16.99
N ASP A 284 -1.98 -14.63 17.26
CA ASP A 284 -2.61 -14.28 18.52
C ASP A 284 -2.43 -15.39 19.59
N ALA A 285 -2.97 -15.17 20.78
CA ALA A 285 -2.88 -16.12 21.90
C ALA A 285 -3.58 -17.46 21.61
N ASP A 286 -4.57 -17.48 20.73
CA ASP A 286 -5.30 -18.68 20.33
C ASP A 286 -4.59 -19.44 19.17
N GLY A 287 -3.47 -18.93 18.70
CA GLY A 287 -2.69 -19.52 17.62
C GLY A 287 -3.23 -19.25 16.22
N ASN A 288 -4.18 -18.30 16.05
CA ASN A 288 -4.58 -17.86 14.74
C ASN A 288 -3.46 -17.05 14.10
N LYS A 289 -3.21 -17.26 12.81
CA LYS A 289 -2.03 -16.75 12.11
C LYS A 289 -2.39 -15.86 10.93
N THR A 290 -1.55 -14.86 10.69
CA THR A 290 -1.53 -14.05 9.46
C THR A 290 -0.10 -13.60 9.16
N GLY A 291 0.11 -12.90 8.04
CA GLY A 291 1.42 -12.44 7.61
C GLY A 291 1.65 -10.95 7.82
N VAL A 292 2.88 -10.58 8.13
CA VAL A 292 3.38 -9.21 7.97
C VAL A 292 4.28 -9.17 6.75
N SER A 293 3.89 -8.37 5.75
CA SER A 293 4.58 -8.28 4.46
C SER A 293 5.58 -7.13 4.47
N THR A 294 6.81 -7.42 4.06
CA THR A 294 7.90 -6.44 4.00
C THR A 294 8.60 -6.51 2.65
N SER A 295 8.75 -5.36 2.00
CA SER A 295 9.55 -5.22 0.78
C SER A 295 11.03 -5.32 1.10
N GLU A 296 11.83 -5.95 0.23
CA GLU A 296 13.28 -5.94 0.32
C GLU A 296 13.90 -4.53 0.24
N TYR A 297 13.15 -3.57 -0.33
CA TYR A 297 13.56 -2.16 -0.42
C TYR A 297 13.21 -1.34 0.81
N ALA A 298 12.52 -1.92 1.80
CA ALA A 298 12.23 -1.23 3.04
C ALA A 298 13.54 -0.90 3.79
N LYS A 299 13.68 0.32 4.28
CA LYS A 299 14.85 0.76 5.06
C LYS A 299 15.12 -0.09 6.28
N PHE A 300 14.10 -0.81 6.74
CA PHE A 300 14.17 -1.72 7.88
C PHE A 300 14.18 -3.21 7.49
N ALA A 301 14.27 -3.53 6.21
CA ALA A 301 14.24 -4.91 5.72
C ALA A 301 15.25 -5.84 6.42
N HIS A 302 16.43 -5.32 6.71
CA HIS A 302 17.53 -6.04 7.34
C HIS A 302 17.56 -5.97 8.88
N PHE A 303 16.54 -5.39 9.51
CA PHE A 303 16.40 -5.50 10.95
C PHE A 303 15.87 -6.88 11.32
N TYR A 304 16.33 -7.41 12.47
CA TYR A 304 15.74 -8.62 13.03
C TYR A 304 14.26 -8.40 13.35
N ILE A 305 13.42 -9.41 13.11
CA ILE A 305 12.02 -9.36 13.56
C ILE A 305 11.99 -9.32 15.10
N PRO A 306 10.93 -8.77 15.73
CA PRO A 306 10.80 -8.70 17.18
C PRO A 306 11.09 -10.04 17.87
N GLY A 307 12.05 -10.02 18.81
CA GLY A 307 12.48 -11.21 19.55
C GLY A 307 13.46 -12.13 18.82
N ALA A 308 13.82 -11.82 17.59
CA ALA A 308 14.88 -12.53 16.88
C ALA A 308 16.25 -11.85 17.08
N ASP A 309 17.30 -12.63 16.94
CA ASP A 309 18.69 -12.19 16.98
C ASP A 309 19.57 -13.10 16.09
N LYS A 310 20.90 -12.92 16.16
CA LYS A 310 21.87 -13.75 15.43
C LYS A 310 21.81 -15.25 15.78
N ASN A 311 21.19 -15.62 16.91
CA ASN A 311 21.08 -17.00 17.38
C ASN A 311 19.74 -17.65 17.00
N GLY A 312 18.80 -16.87 16.46
CA GLY A 312 17.51 -17.38 15.99
C GLY A 312 16.30 -16.59 16.48
N VAL A 313 15.16 -17.28 16.58
CA VAL A 313 13.84 -16.69 16.79
C VAL A 313 13.17 -17.12 18.09
N ALA A 314 13.92 -17.76 19.00
CA ALA A 314 13.36 -18.39 20.20
C ALA A 314 12.63 -17.40 21.15
N LYS A 315 12.91 -16.09 21.04
CA LYS A 315 12.31 -15.06 21.89
C LYS A 315 11.19 -14.27 21.20
N CYS A 316 10.77 -14.65 19.99
CA CYS A 316 9.74 -13.89 19.25
C CYS A 316 8.43 -13.81 20.04
N ALA A 317 8.01 -14.89 20.71
CA ALA A 317 6.81 -14.93 21.51
C ALA A 317 6.88 -14.10 22.82
N ASN A 318 8.07 -13.62 23.21
CA ASN A 318 8.23 -12.81 24.40
C ASN A 318 7.84 -11.33 24.18
N TYR A 319 7.64 -10.91 22.93
CA TYR A 319 7.23 -9.55 22.58
C TYR A 319 5.83 -9.57 22.02
N GLN A 320 4.87 -9.07 22.76
CA GLN A 320 3.45 -9.13 22.45
C GLN A 320 2.83 -7.73 22.45
N GLY A 321 1.81 -7.53 21.66
CA GLY A 321 1.08 -6.24 21.58
C GLY A 321 0.41 -6.03 20.24
N ASP A 322 0.31 -4.77 19.83
CA ASP A 322 -0.46 -4.37 18.65
C ASP A 322 0.46 -4.12 17.44
N ILE A 323 -0.04 -4.45 16.26
CA ILE A 323 0.58 -4.13 14.98
C ILE A 323 -0.37 -3.27 14.17
N VAL A 324 0.11 -2.11 13.73
CA VAL A 324 -0.60 -1.23 12.80
C VAL A 324 -0.06 -1.45 11.39
N GLY A 325 -0.92 -1.30 10.39
CA GLY A 325 -0.49 -1.38 8.98
C GLY A 325 -1.66 -1.36 8.01
N ILE A 326 -1.35 -1.59 6.75
CA ILE A 326 -2.34 -1.69 5.69
C ILE A 326 -2.68 -3.16 5.48
N LEU A 327 -3.96 -3.48 5.63
CA LEU A 327 -4.48 -4.81 5.35
C LEU A 327 -4.53 -5.04 3.84
N GLY A 328 -4.03 -6.18 3.37
CA GLY A 328 -4.02 -6.54 1.96
C GLY A 328 -4.36 -8.00 1.73
N PHE A 329 -5.17 -8.25 0.71
CA PHE A 329 -5.46 -9.58 0.22
C PHE A 329 -4.77 -9.79 -1.13
N TYR A 330 -3.56 -10.35 -1.09
CA TYR A 330 -2.75 -10.56 -2.29
C TYR A 330 -2.84 -12.00 -2.75
N ARG A 331 -3.38 -12.20 -3.97
CA ARG A 331 -3.48 -13.51 -4.58
C ARG A 331 -3.22 -13.42 -6.09
N ASP A 332 -2.11 -13.96 -6.53
CA ASP A 332 -1.71 -13.94 -7.94
C ASP A 332 -1.85 -15.29 -8.64
N ASN A 333 -2.19 -16.34 -7.91
CA ASN A 333 -2.35 -17.70 -8.43
C ASN A 333 -3.79 -18.20 -8.25
N ALA A 334 -4.43 -18.53 -9.37
CA ALA A 334 -5.80 -19.03 -9.41
C ALA A 334 -5.91 -20.58 -9.34
N SER A 335 -4.80 -21.31 -9.29
CA SER A 335 -4.81 -22.77 -9.34
C SER A 335 -5.27 -23.45 -8.05
N TYR A 336 -5.36 -22.73 -6.95
CA TYR A 336 -5.88 -23.20 -5.66
C TYR A 336 -6.93 -22.23 -5.11
N ASP A 337 -7.67 -22.65 -4.09
CA ASP A 337 -8.68 -21.84 -3.46
C ASP A 337 -8.04 -20.78 -2.54
N PRO A 338 -8.71 -19.64 -2.29
CA PRO A 338 -8.23 -18.63 -1.36
C PRO A 338 -8.04 -19.20 0.05
N THR A 339 -7.00 -18.73 0.73
CA THR A 339 -6.69 -19.13 2.11
C THR A 339 -6.42 -17.92 2.99
N PHE A 340 -6.35 -18.13 4.30
CA PHE A 340 -5.96 -17.08 5.24
C PHE A 340 -4.54 -16.53 4.99
N LYS A 341 -3.69 -17.27 4.29
CA LYS A 341 -2.31 -16.89 3.95
C LYS A 341 -2.23 -15.86 2.83
N ASP A 342 -3.33 -15.66 2.09
CA ASP A 342 -3.44 -14.61 1.09
C ASP A 342 -3.62 -13.23 1.77
N TRP A 343 -3.97 -13.20 3.06
CA TRP A 343 -4.01 -12.01 3.88
C TRP A 343 -2.64 -11.65 4.45
N SER A 344 -2.31 -10.37 4.41
CA SER A 344 -1.12 -9.83 5.07
C SER A 344 -1.33 -8.38 5.50
N ILE A 345 -0.49 -7.97 6.46
CA ILE A 345 -0.42 -6.58 6.92
C ILE A 345 0.89 -6.01 6.41
N THR A 346 0.83 -4.88 5.71
CA THR A 346 2.02 -4.13 5.30
C THR A 346 2.25 -2.98 6.26
N ILE A 347 3.29 -3.06 7.08
CA ILE A 347 3.66 -1.99 8.02
C ILE A 347 4.28 -0.81 7.27
N ARG A 348 4.04 0.42 7.75
CA ARG A 348 4.56 1.65 7.12
C ARG A 348 5.99 1.95 7.57
N SER A 349 6.27 1.65 8.85
CA SER A 349 7.60 1.75 9.46
C SER A 349 7.68 0.83 10.68
N LEU A 350 8.84 0.77 11.34
CA LEU A 350 8.97 0.04 12.60
C LEU A 350 8.17 0.65 13.76
N ASP A 351 7.69 1.88 13.63
CA ASP A 351 6.82 2.51 14.64
C ASP A 351 5.41 1.93 14.66
N ASP A 352 5.02 1.22 13.62
CA ASP A 352 3.76 0.48 13.53
C ASP A 352 3.77 -0.81 14.40
N LEU A 353 4.90 -1.19 14.98
CA LEU A 353 5.07 -2.36 15.84
C LEU A 353 5.14 -1.96 17.31
N MET A 354 4.03 -2.04 18.01
CA MET A 354 3.90 -1.73 19.44
C MET A 354 3.95 -3.03 20.25
N LEU A 355 5.11 -3.71 20.20
CA LEU A 355 5.33 -5.02 20.85
C LEU A 355 6.26 -4.85 22.04
N TYR A 356 5.86 -5.39 23.17
CA TYR A 356 6.50 -5.19 24.46
C TYR A 356 6.80 -6.54 25.14
N ASP A 357 7.85 -6.59 25.94
CA ASP A 357 8.15 -7.73 26.83
C ASP A 357 7.31 -7.68 28.12
N ASP A 358 7.47 -8.69 28.99
CA ASP A 358 6.76 -8.79 30.27
C ASP A 358 7.09 -7.64 31.25
N GLU A 359 8.20 -6.94 31.04
CA GLU A 359 8.61 -5.76 31.81
C GLU A 359 8.11 -4.44 31.17
N ASN A 360 7.29 -4.53 30.11
CA ASN A 360 6.77 -3.42 29.33
C ASN A 360 7.86 -2.60 28.60
N ASN A 361 8.99 -3.23 28.26
CA ASN A 361 9.98 -2.63 27.39
C ASN A 361 9.63 -2.90 25.94
N LEU A 362 9.68 -1.84 25.10
CA LEU A 362 9.51 -2.00 23.65
C LEU A 362 10.62 -2.92 23.11
N TRP A 363 10.26 -3.79 22.17
CA TRP A 363 11.22 -4.68 21.50
C TRP A 363 12.41 -3.91 20.93
N PRO A 364 13.66 -4.43 21.08
CA PRO A 364 14.85 -3.76 20.60
C PRO A 364 14.94 -3.83 19.08
N ARG A 365 15.14 -2.67 18.45
CA ARG A 365 15.33 -2.55 16.99
C ARG A 365 16.78 -2.81 16.66
N ILE A 366 17.13 -4.08 16.41
CA ILE A 366 18.51 -4.50 16.15
C ILE A 366 18.67 -4.73 14.65
N GLU A 367 19.62 -4.02 14.07
CA GLU A 367 20.00 -4.17 12.67
C GLU A 367 20.93 -5.38 12.49
N TYR A 368 20.65 -6.19 11.47
CA TYR A 368 21.56 -7.25 11.08
C TYR A 368 22.77 -6.65 10.37
N THR A 369 23.94 -6.84 10.93
CA THR A 369 25.23 -6.50 10.32
C THR A 369 25.95 -7.78 9.95
N LYS A 370 26.36 -7.91 8.66
CA LYS A 370 27.17 -9.02 8.19
C LYS A 370 28.52 -9.08 8.89
#